data_97040df4891844dd630a90ddbe33c951
#
_entry.id   97040df4891844dd630a90ddbe33c951
#
_cell.length_a   1.000
_cell.length_b   1.000
_cell.length_c   1.000
_cell.angle_alpha   90.00
_cell.angle_beta   90.00
_cell.angle_gamma   90.00
#
_symmetry.space_group_name_H-M   'P 1'
#
loop_
_entity.id
_entity.type
_entity.pdbx_description
1 polymer ?
#
loop_
_entity_poly.entity_id
_entity_poly.type
_entity_poly.pdbx_seq_one_letter_code
_entity_poly.pdbx_strand_id
1 'polypeptide(L)'
;MQRDLLQQIDREDVETVYRKTYQTGSKALFFAQNKDQNETWVPLIEKAYAKAHGDYGSLIGGWIGEGLEDLSGGVTTELLASDILDIDGFWDNELSKVNQEFLFGCSTGLLDGGYGDREGISEGHAYVVMDARTLKSGERLVKLR
;
A
#
# COMPACT_ATOMS: atom_id res chain seq x y z
N MET A 1 -11.98 2.43 -33.32
CA MET A 1 -10.53 2.20 -33.50
C MET A 1 -9.93 1.20 -32.50
N GLN A 2 -10.46 0.98 -31.30
CA GLN A 2 -9.95 -0.04 -30.34
C GLN A 2 -10.59 -1.45 -30.50
N ARG A 3 -11.71 -1.59 -31.16
CA ARG A 3 -12.37 -2.91 -31.36
C ARG A 3 -11.72 -3.76 -32.45
N ASP A 4 -11.11 -3.13 -33.44
CA ASP A 4 -10.52 -3.86 -34.58
C ASP A 4 -9.16 -4.49 -34.28
N LEU A 5 -8.43 -3.97 -33.26
CA LEU A 5 -7.17 -4.54 -32.79
C LEU A 5 -7.35 -5.86 -32.00
N LEU A 6 -8.51 -6.04 -31.37
CA LEU A 6 -8.79 -7.26 -30.58
C LEU A 6 -9.24 -8.45 -31.42
N GLN A 7 -9.66 -8.24 -32.66
CA GLN A 7 -10.13 -9.30 -33.57
C GLN A 7 -9.02 -10.01 -34.36
N GLN A 8 -7.78 -9.48 -34.32
CA GLN A 8 -6.65 -10.02 -35.07
C GLN A 8 -5.58 -10.70 -34.22
N ILE A 9 -5.74 -10.78 -32.90
CA ILE A 9 -4.74 -11.39 -32.02
C ILE A 9 -5.15 -12.83 -31.71
N ASP A 10 -4.37 -13.79 -32.18
CA ASP A 10 -4.50 -15.20 -31.83
C ASP A 10 -4.29 -15.41 -30.32
N ARG A 11 -4.86 -16.48 -29.74
CA ARG A 11 -4.79 -16.74 -28.28
C ARG A 11 -3.35 -16.80 -27.76
N GLU A 12 -2.43 -17.35 -28.53
CA GLU A 12 -1.01 -17.40 -28.18
C GLU A 12 -0.38 -16.01 -28.15
N ASP A 13 -0.81 -15.11 -29.05
CA ASP A 13 -0.33 -13.73 -29.09
C ASP A 13 -0.83 -12.91 -27.89
N VAL A 14 -2.05 -13.17 -27.41
CA VAL A 14 -2.63 -12.49 -26.24
C VAL A 14 -1.81 -12.79 -24.98
N GLU A 15 -1.44 -14.04 -24.75
CA GLU A 15 -0.61 -14.42 -23.60
C GLU A 15 0.78 -13.79 -23.69
N THR A 16 1.38 -13.79 -24.87
CA THR A 16 2.69 -13.17 -25.11
C THR A 16 2.63 -11.68 -24.89
N VAL A 17 1.61 -10.99 -25.40
CA VAL A 17 1.42 -9.54 -25.19
C VAL A 17 1.17 -9.24 -23.72
N TYR A 18 0.35 -10.05 -23.04
CA TYR A 18 0.06 -9.89 -21.62
C TYR A 18 1.34 -10.03 -20.78
N ARG A 19 2.13 -11.06 -21.00
CA ARG A 19 3.41 -11.27 -20.30
C ARG A 19 4.38 -10.13 -20.56
N LYS A 20 4.55 -9.69 -21.80
CA LYS A 20 5.42 -8.57 -22.16
C LYS A 20 4.98 -7.25 -21.53
N THR A 21 3.69 -7.09 -21.29
CA THR A 21 3.13 -5.84 -20.75
C THR A 21 3.19 -5.81 -19.23
N TYR A 22 2.83 -6.90 -18.56
CA TYR A 22 2.61 -6.92 -17.11
C TYR A 22 3.69 -7.68 -16.32
N GLN A 23 4.58 -8.37 -17.01
CA GLN A 23 5.68 -9.06 -16.34
C GLN A 23 6.72 -8.06 -15.84
N THR A 24 7.26 -8.31 -14.66
CA THR A 24 8.33 -7.50 -14.06
C THR A 24 9.51 -7.34 -15.01
N GLY A 25 9.99 -6.10 -15.15
CA GLY A 25 11.03 -5.73 -16.12
C GLY A 25 10.49 -5.34 -17.50
N SER A 26 9.18 -5.41 -17.74
CA SER A 26 8.54 -4.90 -18.94
C SER A 26 8.73 -3.38 -19.04
N LYS A 27 9.03 -2.90 -20.25
CA LYS A 27 9.09 -1.45 -20.54
C LYS A 27 7.73 -0.75 -20.44
N ALA A 28 6.63 -1.50 -20.42
CA ALA A 28 5.28 -0.97 -20.25
C ALA A 28 4.92 -0.71 -18.79
N LEU A 29 5.64 -1.28 -17.82
CA LEU A 29 5.46 -1.03 -16.40
C LEU A 29 6.32 0.14 -15.97
N PHE A 30 5.69 1.26 -15.67
CA PHE A 30 6.38 2.49 -15.27
C PHE A 30 6.45 2.67 -13.76
N PHE A 31 5.47 2.17 -13.02
CA PHE A 31 5.35 2.32 -11.57
C PHE A 31 5.45 0.97 -10.87
N ALA A 32 4.31 0.42 -10.42
CA ALA A 32 4.29 -0.79 -9.63
C ALA A 32 4.73 -2.02 -10.41
N GLN A 33 5.51 -2.86 -9.75
CA GLN A 33 5.98 -4.14 -10.28
C GLN A 33 5.98 -5.18 -9.17
N ASN A 34 5.76 -6.45 -9.55
CA ASN A 34 5.93 -7.55 -8.63
C ASN A 34 7.43 -7.91 -8.49
N LYS A 35 7.79 -8.46 -7.33
CA LYS A 35 9.14 -8.98 -7.13
C LYS A 35 9.37 -10.27 -7.92
N ASP A 36 8.37 -11.15 -7.96
CA ASP A 36 8.38 -12.37 -8.75
C ASP A 36 7.90 -12.08 -10.19
N GLN A 37 8.66 -12.54 -11.18
CA GLN A 37 8.32 -12.37 -12.60
C GLN A 37 7.08 -13.14 -13.05
N ASN A 38 6.67 -14.16 -12.31
CA ASN A 38 5.46 -14.94 -12.61
C ASN A 38 4.20 -14.32 -12.01
N GLU A 39 4.34 -13.26 -11.23
CA GLU A 39 3.23 -12.51 -10.65
C GLU A 39 3.00 -11.21 -11.41
N THR A 40 1.72 -10.84 -11.58
CA THR A 40 1.33 -9.64 -12.33
C THR A 40 0.23 -8.84 -11.62
N TRP A 41 -0.12 -9.23 -10.40
CA TRP A 41 -1.28 -8.67 -9.70
C TRP A 41 -1.08 -7.22 -9.24
N VAL A 42 0.14 -6.83 -8.82
CA VAL A 42 0.41 -5.47 -8.30
C VAL A 42 0.17 -4.39 -9.37
N PRO A 43 0.77 -4.47 -10.58
CA PRO A 43 0.50 -3.48 -11.61
C PRO A 43 -0.95 -3.49 -12.11
N LEU A 44 -1.66 -4.62 -12.02
CA LEU A 44 -3.07 -4.70 -12.39
C LEU A 44 -3.96 -4.01 -11.36
N ILE A 45 -3.71 -4.20 -10.06
CA ILE A 45 -4.41 -3.48 -8.99
C ILE A 45 -4.13 -1.99 -9.07
N GLU A 46 -2.88 -1.59 -9.25
CA GLU A 46 -2.52 -0.18 -9.42
C GLU A 46 -3.26 0.46 -10.59
N LYS A 47 -3.32 -0.23 -11.73
CA LYS A 47 -4.06 0.25 -12.90
C LYS A 47 -5.56 0.35 -12.66
N ALA A 48 -6.14 -0.61 -11.94
CA ALA A 48 -7.54 -0.58 -11.57
C ALA A 48 -7.84 0.60 -10.63
N TYR A 49 -6.96 0.83 -9.65
CA TYR A 49 -7.04 1.93 -8.71
C TYR A 49 -6.92 3.28 -9.43
N ALA A 50 -5.95 3.43 -10.33
CA ALA A 50 -5.81 4.62 -11.17
C ALA A 50 -7.08 4.90 -12.00
N LYS A 51 -7.71 3.87 -12.54
CA LYS A 51 -8.97 4.03 -13.28
C LYS A 51 -10.15 4.44 -12.39
N ALA A 52 -10.20 3.96 -11.15
CA ALA A 52 -11.23 4.34 -10.19
C ALA A 52 -11.11 5.82 -9.79
N HIS A 53 -9.89 6.31 -9.66
CA HIS A 53 -9.58 7.70 -9.29
C HIS A 53 -9.37 8.66 -10.48
N GLY A 54 -9.49 8.17 -11.71
CA GLY A 54 -9.35 8.94 -12.94
C GLY A 54 -8.17 8.50 -13.79
N ASP A 55 -6.95 8.71 -13.33
CA ASP A 55 -5.71 8.36 -14.00
C ASP A 55 -4.55 8.13 -13.01
N TYR A 56 -3.36 7.82 -13.53
CA TYR A 56 -2.17 7.65 -12.69
C TYR A 56 -1.69 8.95 -12.02
N GLY A 57 -2.00 10.11 -12.59
CA GLY A 57 -1.70 11.40 -11.98
C GLY A 57 -2.45 11.64 -10.68
N SER A 58 -3.65 11.07 -10.55
CA SER A 58 -4.45 11.12 -9.33
C SER A 58 -3.86 10.30 -8.18
N LEU A 59 -2.89 9.44 -8.43
CA LEU A 59 -2.24 8.57 -7.44
C LEU A 59 -0.93 9.14 -6.87
N ILE A 60 -0.61 10.41 -7.11
CA ILE A 60 0.66 11.03 -6.65
C ILE A 60 0.76 11.07 -5.13
N GLY A 61 -0.35 11.09 -4.43
CA GLY A 61 -0.41 11.04 -2.98
C GLY A 61 -1.85 10.80 -2.52
N GLY A 62 -2.03 10.60 -1.22
CA GLY A 62 -3.35 10.36 -0.64
C GLY A 62 -3.26 9.97 0.82
N TRP A 63 -4.39 9.65 1.40
CA TRP A 63 -4.51 9.22 2.79
C TRP A 63 -4.46 7.69 2.87
N ILE A 64 -3.76 7.18 3.89
CA ILE A 64 -3.66 5.72 4.13
C ILE A 64 -5.05 5.12 4.33
N GLY A 65 -5.91 5.82 5.07
CA GLY A 65 -7.28 5.40 5.36
C GLY A 65 -8.10 5.18 4.10
N GLU A 66 -8.05 6.13 3.15
CA GLU A 66 -8.74 6.01 1.86
C GLU A 66 -8.30 4.75 1.10
N GLY A 67 -6.99 4.51 1.00
CA GLY A 67 -6.47 3.31 0.35
C GLY A 67 -6.89 2.02 1.04
N LEU A 68 -6.95 2.00 2.37
CA LEU A 68 -7.42 0.85 3.13
C LEU A 68 -8.92 0.59 2.89
N GLU A 69 -9.76 1.62 2.89
CA GLU A 69 -11.19 1.50 2.58
C GLU A 69 -11.42 0.97 1.18
N ASP A 70 -10.81 1.60 0.19
CA ASP A 70 -10.98 1.23 -1.22
C ASP A 70 -10.56 -0.21 -1.53
N LEU A 71 -9.49 -0.68 -0.91
CA LEU A 71 -8.95 -2.02 -1.18
C LEU A 71 -9.54 -3.12 -0.30
N SER A 72 -10.09 -2.77 0.88
CA SER A 72 -10.65 -3.77 1.81
C SER A 72 -12.18 -3.73 1.90
N GLY A 73 -12.79 -2.60 1.56
CA GLY A 73 -14.22 -2.35 1.80
C GLY A 73 -14.55 -2.10 3.28
N GLY A 74 -13.54 -1.90 4.11
CA GLY A 74 -13.70 -1.57 5.53
C GLY A 74 -14.06 -0.12 5.77
N VAL A 75 -14.04 0.27 7.03
CA VAL A 75 -14.19 1.67 7.47
C VAL A 75 -12.92 2.05 8.22
N THR A 76 -12.40 3.23 7.94
CA THR A 76 -11.18 3.73 8.60
C THR A 76 -11.48 4.77 9.65
N THR A 77 -10.57 4.86 10.62
CA THR A 77 -10.50 5.93 11.61
C THR A 77 -9.07 6.45 11.64
N GLU A 78 -8.90 7.75 11.59
CA GLU A 78 -7.61 8.40 11.76
C GLU A 78 -7.46 8.86 13.21
N LEU A 79 -6.36 8.46 13.84
CA LEU A 79 -6.02 8.83 15.20
C LEU A 79 -4.69 9.57 15.21
N LEU A 80 -4.65 10.72 15.83
CA LEU A 80 -3.36 11.34 16.18
C LEU A 80 -2.76 10.54 17.35
N ALA A 81 -1.49 10.18 17.25
CA ALA A 81 -0.81 9.43 18.31
C ALA A 81 -0.84 10.15 19.66
N SER A 82 -0.91 11.49 19.65
CA SER A 82 -1.07 12.33 20.85
C SER A 82 -2.44 12.21 21.51
N ASP A 83 -3.46 11.77 20.78
CA ASP A 83 -4.84 11.67 21.26
C ASP A 83 -5.12 10.31 21.92
N ILE A 84 -4.17 9.37 21.81
CA ILE A 84 -4.27 8.06 22.44
C ILE A 84 -3.87 8.21 23.91
N LEU A 85 -4.85 8.44 24.77
CA LEU A 85 -4.63 8.67 26.21
C LEU A 85 -4.35 7.37 26.98
N ASP A 86 -4.99 6.27 26.58
CA ASP A 86 -4.77 4.94 27.15
C ASP A 86 -3.92 4.11 26.17
N ILE A 87 -2.60 4.26 26.27
CA ILE A 87 -1.65 3.56 25.40
C ILE A 87 -1.69 2.05 25.64
N ASP A 88 -1.89 1.62 26.87
CA ASP A 88 -1.96 0.19 27.21
C ASP A 88 -3.21 -0.44 26.64
N GLY A 89 -4.35 0.21 26.84
CA GLY A 89 -5.62 -0.23 26.24
C GLY A 89 -5.58 -0.27 24.72
N PHE A 90 -5.02 0.74 24.07
CA PHE A 90 -4.84 0.76 22.63
C PHE A 90 -3.93 -0.39 22.14
N TRP A 91 -2.83 -0.64 22.85
CA TRP A 91 -1.94 -1.76 22.53
C TRP A 91 -2.68 -3.10 22.62
N ASP A 92 -3.32 -3.37 23.75
CA ASP A 92 -3.89 -4.69 24.05
C ASP A 92 -5.15 -4.97 23.24
N ASN A 93 -5.98 -3.96 22.97
CA ASN A 93 -7.27 -4.15 22.33
C ASN A 93 -7.26 -3.93 20.82
N GLU A 94 -6.29 -3.19 20.30
CA GLU A 94 -6.26 -2.79 18.90
C GLU A 94 -4.95 -3.14 18.21
N LEU A 95 -3.82 -2.51 18.57
CA LEU A 95 -2.58 -2.61 17.82
C LEU A 95 -1.99 -4.02 17.81
N SER A 96 -2.09 -4.76 18.91
CA SER A 96 -1.65 -6.16 19.01
C SER A 96 -2.43 -7.12 18.09
N LYS A 97 -3.58 -6.69 17.60
CA LYS A 97 -4.46 -7.45 16.70
C LYS A 97 -4.29 -7.09 15.22
N VAL A 98 -3.21 -6.39 14.91
CA VAL A 98 -2.89 -6.03 13.52
C VAL A 98 -2.81 -7.28 12.64
N ASN A 99 -3.37 -7.19 11.43
CA ASN A 99 -3.52 -8.29 10.47
C ASN A 99 -4.33 -9.50 10.95
N GLN A 100 -5.05 -9.37 12.07
CA GLN A 100 -6.03 -10.35 12.56
C GLN A 100 -7.44 -9.76 12.51
N GLU A 101 -7.66 -8.67 13.23
CA GLU A 101 -8.93 -7.96 13.28
C GLU A 101 -8.85 -6.59 12.61
N PHE A 102 -7.66 -5.96 12.63
CA PHE A 102 -7.44 -4.60 12.12
C PHE A 102 -6.30 -4.53 11.13
N LEU A 103 -6.40 -3.58 10.20
CA LEU A 103 -5.30 -3.13 9.35
C LEU A 103 -4.84 -1.76 9.83
N PHE A 104 -3.54 -1.58 9.97
CA PHE A 104 -2.96 -0.30 10.38
C PHE A 104 -1.94 0.22 9.37
N GLY A 105 -2.04 1.48 9.08
CA GLY A 105 -0.98 2.27 8.52
C GLY A 105 -0.60 3.40 9.46
N CYS A 106 0.59 3.93 9.35
CA CYS A 106 1.03 5.09 10.09
C CYS A 106 1.85 6.02 9.21
N SER A 107 1.84 7.29 9.56
CA SER A 107 2.66 8.30 8.91
C SER A 107 3.10 9.34 9.92
N THR A 108 4.21 10.01 9.63
CA THR A 108 4.58 11.23 10.33
C THR A 108 4.30 12.41 9.41
N GLY A 109 3.81 13.52 9.98
CA GLY A 109 3.75 14.79 9.27
C GLY A 109 5.15 15.36 9.01
N LEU A 110 5.21 16.45 8.27
CA LEU A 110 6.42 17.25 8.14
C LEU A 110 6.67 17.97 9.47
N LEU A 111 7.84 17.75 10.05
CA LEU A 111 8.32 18.48 11.22
C LEU A 111 9.01 19.78 10.77
N ASP A 112 9.35 20.63 11.73
CA ASP A 112 9.97 21.93 11.46
C ASP A 112 11.18 21.81 10.53
N GLY A 113 11.08 22.40 9.35
CA GLY A 113 12.13 22.42 8.33
C GLY A 113 12.06 21.36 7.24
N GLY A 114 11.09 20.43 7.28
CA GLY A 114 10.88 19.39 6.27
C GLY A 114 12.01 18.36 6.20
N TYR A 115 11.73 17.20 5.65
CA TYR A 115 12.68 16.13 5.32
C TYR A 115 13.74 15.78 6.37
N GLY A 116 13.31 15.47 7.57
CA GLY A 116 14.14 14.85 8.58
C GLY A 116 14.11 13.32 8.44
N ASP A 117 15.25 12.68 8.72
CA ASP A 117 15.33 11.22 8.93
C ASP A 117 15.53 11.00 10.43
N ARG A 118 14.67 10.17 11.00
CA ARG A 118 14.74 9.79 12.41
C ARG A 118 15.01 8.30 12.53
N GLU A 119 16.27 7.92 12.60
CA GLU A 119 16.71 6.53 12.79
C GLU A 119 16.09 5.57 11.74
N GLY A 120 15.98 6.05 10.47
CA GLY A 120 15.40 5.30 9.37
C GLY A 120 13.89 5.51 9.16
N ILE A 121 13.25 6.40 9.93
CA ILE A 121 11.86 6.80 9.72
C ILE A 121 11.84 8.14 8.98
N SER A 122 11.36 8.14 7.74
CA SER A 122 11.24 9.35 6.92
C SER A 122 10.01 10.16 7.30
N GLU A 123 10.17 11.49 7.36
CA GLU A 123 9.04 12.40 7.55
C GLU A 123 8.18 12.53 6.28
N GLY A 124 6.88 12.82 6.45
CA GLY A 124 5.96 12.92 5.33
C GLY A 124 5.81 11.63 4.52
N HIS A 125 6.13 10.49 5.14
CA HIS A 125 6.06 9.18 4.50
C HIS A 125 5.08 8.26 5.23
N ALA A 126 4.42 7.40 4.45
CA ALA A 126 3.45 6.44 4.95
C ALA A 126 4.09 5.05 5.08
N TYR A 127 3.79 4.37 6.16
CA TYR A 127 4.25 3.03 6.46
C TYR A 127 3.07 2.10 6.72
N VAL A 128 3.19 0.86 6.29
CA VAL A 128 2.26 -0.18 6.71
C VAL A 128 2.74 -0.82 8.01
N VAL A 129 1.83 -1.02 8.96
CA VAL A 129 2.09 -1.78 10.18
C VAL A 129 1.90 -3.26 9.88
N MET A 130 2.98 -4.00 9.87
CA MET A 130 2.97 -5.42 9.51
C MET A 130 2.76 -6.35 10.69
N ASP A 131 3.22 -5.97 11.86
CA ASP A 131 3.18 -6.80 13.06
C ASP A 131 3.37 -5.94 14.31
N ALA A 132 2.83 -6.37 15.44
CA ALA A 132 3.02 -5.75 16.74
C ALA A 132 3.25 -6.85 17.79
N ARG A 133 4.33 -6.77 18.55
CA ARG A 133 4.72 -7.81 19.50
C ARG A 133 5.23 -7.25 20.80
N THR A 134 4.84 -7.90 21.89
CA THR A 134 5.47 -7.71 23.19
C THR A 134 6.56 -8.77 23.39
N LEU A 135 7.78 -8.33 23.62
CA LEU A 135 8.90 -9.22 23.91
C LEU A 135 8.80 -9.79 25.34
N LYS A 136 9.58 -10.86 25.61
CA LYS A 136 9.66 -11.44 26.96
C LYS A 136 10.15 -10.46 28.02
N SER A 137 10.90 -9.44 27.59
CA SER A 137 11.38 -8.32 28.43
C SER A 137 10.28 -7.32 28.80
N GLY A 138 9.11 -7.39 28.16
CA GLY A 138 8.00 -6.44 28.30
C GLY A 138 8.02 -5.29 27.29
N GLU A 139 9.08 -5.18 26.47
CA GLU A 139 9.18 -4.16 25.42
C GLU A 139 8.16 -4.42 24.31
N ARG A 140 7.52 -3.38 23.83
CA ARG A 140 6.56 -3.40 22.74
C ARG A 140 7.22 -2.93 21.45
N LEU A 141 7.16 -3.74 20.41
CA LEU A 141 7.74 -3.45 19.10
C LEU A 141 6.69 -3.50 18.02
N VAL A 142 6.81 -2.58 17.06
CA VAL A 142 5.98 -2.52 15.85
C VAL A 142 6.89 -2.73 14.65
N LYS A 143 6.49 -3.62 13.76
CA LYS A 143 7.19 -3.85 12.49
C LYS A 143 6.56 -3.02 11.39
N LEU A 144 7.35 -2.12 10.82
CA LEU A 144 6.95 -1.25 9.71
C LEU A 144 7.58 -1.69 8.38
N ARG A 145 6.92 -1.32 7.29
CA ARG A 145 7.44 -1.47 5.93
C ARG A 145 7.11 -0.24 5.11
#